data_9d8a813a1cc0acea5ab207d0c7bea0a8
#
_entry.id   9d8a813a1cc0acea5ab207d0c7bea0a8
#
_cell.length_a   1.000
_cell.length_b   1.000
_cell.length_c   1.000
_cell.angle_alpha   90.00
_cell.angle_beta   90.00
_cell.angle_gamma   90.00
#
_symmetry.space_group_name_H-M   'P 1'
#
loop_
_entity.id
_entity.type
_entity.pdbx_description
1 polymer ?
#
loop_
_entity_poly.entity_id
_entity_poly.type
_entity_poly.pdbx_seq_one_letter_code
_entity_poly.pdbx_strand_id
1 'polypeptide(L)'
;MPTMKVVDMAGKEVGKIKLSDDVFGQEVRSDILHTAVRAYLLNQRQGTQSTRTRTEVSGGGKKPWRQKGTGHARQGSTRAPQWTHGGVALGPKPRSYRVNLDKRTKRAALISALSGKCAAKELVIVDAIKLDDYSTKTMVGMFAAVEAEKKPMLVLDSIDERVIKSCANVPGAKVSHFFGSENEVGEKVVCSDVNVYDILNSGKLILTRAAAEKIQEVYGK
;
A
#
# COMPACT_ATOMS: atom_id res chain seq x y z
N MET A 1 -24.62 -7.61 12.78
CA MET A 1 -24.48 -6.60 11.69
C MET A 1 -24.20 -5.24 12.30
N PRO A 2 -22.98 -4.72 12.17
CA PRO A 2 -22.68 -3.38 12.68
C PRO A 2 -23.51 -2.33 11.92
N THR A 3 -24.14 -1.44 12.68
CA THR A 3 -24.89 -0.32 12.10
C THR A 3 -24.07 0.94 12.26
N MET A 4 -23.76 1.61 11.15
CA MET A 4 -22.96 2.83 11.12
C MET A 4 -23.82 4.04 10.77
N LYS A 5 -23.43 5.20 11.31
CA LYS A 5 -24.03 6.48 10.93
C LYS A 5 -23.47 6.89 9.58
N VAL A 6 -24.35 7.43 8.73
CA VAL A 6 -23.99 8.08 7.47
C VAL A 6 -24.00 9.58 7.71
N VAL A 7 -22.91 10.24 7.38
CA VAL A 7 -22.76 11.70 7.56
C VAL A 7 -22.66 12.41 6.21
N ASP A 8 -22.96 13.69 6.18
CA ASP A 8 -22.69 14.55 5.03
C ASP A 8 -21.24 15.11 5.06
N MET A 9 -20.90 15.92 4.10
CA MET A 9 -19.59 16.60 4.05
C MET A 9 -19.36 17.58 5.21
N ALA A 10 -20.41 18.01 5.90
CA ALA A 10 -20.35 18.89 7.07
C ALA A 10 -20.32 18.11 8.41
N GLY A 11 -20.27 16.78 8.37
CA GLY A 11 -20.25 15.91 9.55
C GLY A 11 -21.63 15.71 10.21
N LYS A 12 -22.72 16.18 9.60
CA LYS A 12 -24.09 15.98 10.12
C LYS A 12 -24.59 14.59 9.77
N GLU A 13 -25.28 13.94 10.71
CA GLU A 13 -25.89 12.63 10.50
C GLU A 13 -27.08 12.75 9.53
N VAL A 14 -27.01 12.05 8.40
CA VAL A 14 -28.07 12.01 7.36
C VAL A 14 -28.88 10.72 7.48
N GLY A 15 -28.28 9.63 7.94
CA GLY A 15 -28.93 8.35 8.01
C GLY A 15 -28.11 7.28 8.69
N LYS A 16 -28.54 6.03 8.51
CA LYS A 16 -27.83 4.85 9.01
C LYS A 16 -27.75 3.79 7.92
N ILE A 17 -26.63 3.08 7.88
CA ILE A 17 -26.43 1.93 7.00
C ILE A 17 -26.12 0.69 7.83
N LYS A 18 -26.65 -0.46 7.42
CA LYS A 18 -26.31 -1.75 7.98
C LYS A 18 -25.18 -2.35 7.18
N LEU A 19 -24.09 -2.71 7.86
CA LEU A 19 -22.94 -3.34 7.25
C LEU A 19 -22.98 -4.86 7.45
N SER A 20 -22.57 -5.62 6.43
CA SER A 20 -22.51 -7.08 6.50
C SER A 20 -21.44 -7.54 7.48
N ASP A 21 -21.76 -8.53 8.33
CA ASP A 21 -20.79 -9.17 9.22
C ASP A 21 -19.72 -9.93 8.45
N ASP A 22 -20.03 -10.40 7.23
CA ASP A 22 -19.07 -11.12 6.37
C ASP A 22 -17.87 -10.27 5.95
N VAL A 23 -18.03 -8.94 5.92
CA VAL A 23 -17.00 -7.99 5.45
C VAL A 23 -16.48 -7.10 6.58
N PHE A 24 -17.34 -6.64 7.47
CA PHE A 24 -17.01 -5.65 8.51
C PHE A 24 -17.07 -6.19 9.93
N GLY A 25 -17.50 -7.44 10.11
CA GLY A 25 -17.65 -8.09 11.41
C GLY A 25 -16.75 -9.30 11.62
N GLN A 26 -15.77 -9.55 10.73
CA GLN A 26 -14.88 -10.68 10.83
C GLN A 26 -13.78 -10.49 11.87
N GLU A 27 -13.23 -11.61 12.37
CA GLU A 27 -12.09 -11.61 13.27
C GLU A 27 -10.85 -10.99 12.62
N VAL A 28 -10.15 -10.13 13.36
CA VAL A 28 -8.93 -9.47 12.87
C VAL A 28 -7.75 -10.44 12.95
N ARG A 29 -7.25 -10.87 11.80
CA ARG A 29 -6.13 -11.82 11.68
C ARG A 29 -4.82 -11.11 11.39
N SER A 30 -4.07 -10.81 12.43
CA SER A 30 -2.81 -10.06 12.37
C SER A 30 -1.72 -10.74 11.53
N ASP A 31 -1.69 -12.08 11.51
CA ASP A 31 -0.76 -12.89 10.72
C ASP A 31 -0.94 -12.66 9.20
N ILE A 32 -2.19 -12.67 8.74
CA ILE A 32 -2.55 -12.43 7.33
C ILE A 32 -2.28 -10.96 6.96
N LEU A 33 -2.63 -10.02 7.83
CA LEU A 33 -2.36 -8.59 7.64
C LEU A 33 -0.87 -8.32 7.50
N HIS A 34 -0.04 -8.85 8.40
CA HIS A 34 1.41 -8.72 8.34
C HIS A 34 1.98 -9.30 7.04
N THR A 35 1.51 -10.47 6.62
CA THR A 35 1.95 -11.11 5.37
C THR A 35 1.60 -10.26 4.15
N ALA A 36 0.38 -9.70 4.11
CA ALA A 36 -0.07 -8.83 3.02
C ALA A 36 0.75 -7.52 2.94
N VAL A 37 0.97 -6.86 4.08
CA VAL A 37 1.78 -5.64 4.17
C VAL A 37 3.23 -5.91 3.77
N ARG A 38 3.82 -7.00 4.25
CA ARG A 38 5.19 -7.39 3.88
C ARG A 38 5.33 -7.63 2.38
N ALA A 39 4.39 -8.36 1.78
CA ALA A 39 4.39 -8.60 0.34
C ALA A 39 4.24 -7.30 -0.46
N TYR A 40 3.36 -6.40 -0.04
CA TYR A 40 3.17 -5.09 -0.67
C TYR A 40 4.45 -4.26 -0.65
N LEU A 41 5.11 -4.13 0.52
CA LEU A 41 6.35 -3.37 0.65
C LEU A 41 7.52 -3.99 -0.11
N LEU A 42 7.63 -5.33 -0.14
CA LEU A 42 8.63 -6.02 -0.95
C LEU A 42 8.43 -5.79 -2.44
N ASN A 43 7.17 -5.80 -2.91
CA ASN A 43 6.84 -5.60 -4.32
C ASN A 43 7.14 -4.17 -4.82
N GLN A 44 7.26 -3.19 -3.93
CA GLN A 44 7.67 -1.83 -4.27
C GLN A 44 9.19 -1.70 -4.48
N ARG A 45 9.99 -2.66 -3.99
CA ARG A 45 11.44 -2.61 -4.12
C ARG A 45 11.87 -2.92 -5.54
N GLN A 46 12.62 -2.01 -6.16
CA GLN A 46 13.13 -2.16 -7.52
C GLN A 46 14.24 -3.22 -7.64
N GLY A 47 15.08 -3.34 -6.62
CA GLY A 47 16.13 -4.37 -6.54
C GLY A 47 17.30 -4.18 -7.51
N THR A 48 17.59 -2.96 -7.93
CA THR A 48 18.64 -2.64 -8.93
C THR A 48 20.02 -2.38 -8.33
N GLN A 49 20.17 -2.47 -7.00
CA GLN A 49 21.45 -2.31 -6.34
C GLN A 49 22.46 -3.34 -6.86
N SER A 50 23.66 -2.89 -7.22
CA SER A 50 24.73 -3.75 -7.74
C SER A 50 26.09 -3.28 -7.26
N THR A 51 26.93 -4.21 -6.86
CA THR A 51 28.34 -3.97 -6.55
C THR A 51 29.22 -4.78 -7.49
N ARG A 52 30.42 -4.27 -7.76
CA ARG A 52 31.40 -4.97 -8.58
C ARG A 52 32.21 -5.94 -7.74
N THR A 53 32.25 -7.20 -8.13
CA THR A 53 33.11 -8.22 -7.56
C THR A 53 34.53 -8.10 -8.12
N ARG A 54 35.50 -8.79 -7.52
CA ARG A 54 36.87 -8.77 -8.00
C ARG A 54 37.05 -9.19 -9.47
N THR A 55 36.11 -9.94 -10.01
CA THR A 55 36.15 -10.37 -11.42
C THR A 55 35.65 -9.28 -12.36
N GLU A 56 34.77 -8.41 -11.88
CA GLU A 56 34.14 -7.33 -12.65
C GLU A 56 34.91 -5.99 -12.61
N VAL A 57 35.82 -5.84 -11.62
CA VAL A 57 36.67 -4.65 -11.51
C VAL A 57 37.77 -4.72 -12.55
N SER A 58 38.04 -3.64 -13.25
CA SER A 58 39.15 -3.52 -14.20
C SER A 58 40.51 -3.51 -13.50
N GLY A 59 41.52 -3.99 -14.17
CA GLY A 59 42.90 -4.07 -13.66
C GLY A 59 43.31 -5.44 -13.14
N GLY A 60 44.41 -5.55 -12.42
CA GLY A 60 44.97 -6.82 -11.93
C GLY A 60 45.56 -7.65 -13.07
N GLY A 61 45.42 -8.96 -13.03
CA GLY A 61 46.00 -9.89 -14.03
C GLY A 61 47.39 -10.36 -13.68
N LYS A 62 48.35 -9.47 -13.37
CA LYS A 62 49.66 -9.81 -12.88
C LYS A 62 49.67 -9.96 -11.36
N LYS A 63 50.35 -11.00 -10.84
CA LYS A 63 50.59 -11.16 -9.40
C LYS A 63 51.47 -10.01 -8.90
N PRO A 64 51.12 -9.28 -7.82
CA PRO A 64 51.87 -8.11 -7.34
C PRO A 64 53.34 -8.41 -7.03
N TRP A 65 53.63 -9.54 -6.41
CA TRP A 65 55.01 -10.02 -6.09
C TRP A 65 55.08 -11.55 -6.03
N ARG A 66 56.29 -12.08 -5.99
CA ARG A 66 56.55 -13.51 -5.87
C ARG A 66 56.04 -14.09 -4.54
N GLN A 67 55.74 -15.38 -4.52
CA GLN A 67 55.09 -16.08 -3.41
C GLN A 67 55.87 -16.09 -2.09
N LYS A 68 57.22 -16.08 -2.17
CA LYS A 68 58.12 -16.13 -1.03
C LYS A 68 59.32 -15.19 -1.25
N GLY A 69 60.05 -14.80 -0.17
CA GLY A 69 61.28 -14.03 -0.24
C GLY A 69 61.11 -12.52 -0.47
N THR A 70 59.92 -11.93 -0.15
CA THR A 70 59.67 -10.48 -0.25
C THR A 70 59.44 -9.80 1.08
N GLY A 71 59.27 -10.55 2.17
CA GLY A 71 58.88 -10.00 3.48
C GLY A 71 57.43 -9.50 3.56
N HIS A 72 56.72 -9.46 2.44
CA HIS A 72 55.36 -9.00 2.39
C HIS A 72 54.33 -10.15 2.51
N ALA A 73 53.09 -9.82 2.97
CA ALA A 73 51.99 -10.75 2.97
C ALA A 73 51.67 -11.25 1.55
N ARG A 74 51.31 -12.52 1.42
CA ARG A 74 51.05 -13.16 0.12
C ARG A 74 49.82 -12.53 -0.54
N GLN A 75 49.97 -12.07 -1.78
CA GLN A 75 48.87 -11.45 -2.55
C GLN A 75 48.78 -12.08 -3.95
N GLY A 76 47.53 -12.34 -4.38
CA GLY A 76 47.25 -12.91 -5.70
C GLY A 76 46.85 -11.91 -6.75
N SER A 77 46.20 -10.84 -6.33
CA SER A 77 45.67 -9.80 -7.26
C SER A 77 45.43 -8.48 -6.52
N THR A 78 45.69 -7.37 -7.18
CA THR A 78 45.38 -6.02 -6.69
C THR A 78 43.87 -5.69 -6.69
N ARG A 79 43.06 -6.53 -7.36
CA ARG A 79 41.59 -6.41 -7.35
C ARG A 79 40.91 -7.11 -6.16
N ALA A 80 41.72 -7.71 -5.26
CA ALA A 80 41.17 -8.40 -4.09
C ALA A 80 40.48 -7.40 -3.13
N PRO A 81 39.46 -7.82 -2.36
CA PRO A 81 38.65 -6.91 -1.52
C PRO A 81 39.46 -6.13 -0.47
N GLN A 82 40.59 -6.64 -0.03
CA GLN A 82 41.47 -5.96 0.93
C GLN A 82 42.31 -4.82 0.33
N TRP A 83 42.30 -4.68 -1.00
CA TRP A 83 43.01 -3.60 -1.68
C TRP A 83 42.12 -2.40 -1.91
N THR A 84 42.69 -1.20 -1.82
CA THR A 84 42.04 0.03 -2.25
C THR A 84 41.66 -0.10 -3.72
N HIS A 85 40.44 0.28 -4.05
CA HIS A 85 39.82 0.08 -5.37
C HIS A 85 39.63 -1.37 -5.82
N GLY A 86 39.80 -2.35 -4.91
CA GLY A 86 39.44 -3.74 -5.15
C GLY A 86 37.94 -3.99 -5.23
N GLY A 87 37.52 -5.19 -5.62
CA GLY A 87 36.13 -5.57 -5.69
C GLY A 87 35.51 -5.86 -4.32
N VAL A 88 34.21 -5.76 -4.21
CA VAL A 88 33.44 -6.11 -3.00
C VAL A 88 33.28 -7.63 -2.93
N ALA A 89 33.57 -8.24 -1.76
CA ALA A 89 33.52 -9.70 -1.61
C ALA A 89 32.04 -10.19 -1.55
N LEU A 90 31.23 -9.58 -0.69
CA LEU A 90 29.84 -9.96 -0.43
C LEU A 90 28.95 -8.72 -0.54
N GLY A 91 28.75 -8.24 -1.75
CA GLY A 91 27.92 -7.07 -2.00
C GLY A 91 26.56 -7.43 -2.59
N PRO A 92 25.62 -6.49 -2.59
CA PRO A 92 24.31 -6.70 -3.19
C PRO A 92 24.43 -6.88 -4.70
N LYS A 93 23.64 -7.78 -5.24
CA LYS A 93 23.44 -7.98 -6.68
C LYS A 93 21.99 -7.72 -7.04
N PRO A 94 21.69 -7.30 -8.27
CA PRO A 94 20.32 -7.12 -8.72
C PRO A 94 19.50 -8.39 -8.52
N ARG A 95 18.32 -8.23 -7.89
CA ARG A 95 17.38 -9.35 -7.69
C ARG A 95 15.95 -8.87 -7.64
N SER A 96 15.03 -9.72 -8.01
CA SER A 96 13.61 -9.47 -7.80
C SER A 96 13.24 -9.71 -6.32
N TYR A 97 12.45 -8.79 -5.76
CA TYR A 97 11.85 -8.93 -4.44
C TYR A 97 10.36 -9.27 -4.53
N ARG A 98 9.87 -9.57 -5.73
CA ARG A 98 8.45 -9.79 -5.97
C ARG A 98 7.96 -11.04 -5.24
N VAL A 99 6.92 -10.84 -4.40
CA VAL A 99 6.21 -11.90 -3.67
C VAL A 99 4.79 -11.93 -4.17
N ASN A 100 4.32 -13.09 -4.60
CA ASN A 100 2.92 -13.27 -5.01
C ASN A 100 2.13 -13.90 -3.87
N LEU A 101 0.93 -13.38 -3.62
CA LEU A 101 -0.03 -13.91 -2.66
C LEU A 101 -1.23 -14.46 -3.39
N ASP A 102 -1.81 -15.54 -2.87
CA ASP A 102 -3.03 -16.13 -3.37
C ASP A 102 -4.20 -15.15 -3.28
N LYS A 103 -5.14 -15.26 -4.22
CA LYS A 103 -6.36 -14.42 -4.25
C LYS A 103 -7.16 -14.52 -2.94
N ARG A 104 -7.24 -15.73 -2.36
CA ARG A 104 -7.93 -15.98 -1.08
C ARG A 104 -7.28 -15.22 0.08
N THR A 105 -5.94 -15.27 0.16
CA THR A 105 -5.17 -14.56 1.19
C THR A 105 -5.33 -13.05 1.06
N LYS A 106 -5.28 -12.50 -0.16
CA LYS A 106 -5.50 -11.08 -0.42
C LYS A 106 -6.91 -10.63 0.01
N ARG A 107 -7.94 -11.41 -0.34
CA ARG A 107 -9.33 -11.15 0.07
C ARG A 107 -9.48 -11.18 1.59
N ALA A 108 -8.98 -12.22 2.26
CA ALA A 108 -9.03 -12.36 3.71
C ALA A 108 -8.29 -11.21 4.43
N ALA A 109 -7.14 -10.76 3.91
CA ALA A 109 -6.41 -9.63 4.44
C ALA A 109 -7.21 -8.31 4.34
N LEU A 110 -7.88 -8.08 3.22
CA LEU A 110 -8.68 -6.87 3.01
C LEU A 110 -9.91 -6.86 3.94
N ILE A 111 -10.63 -7.97 4.04
CA ILE A 111 -11.77 -8.14 4.95
C ILE A 111 -11.33 -7.93 6.41
N SER A 112 -10.20 -8.53 6.81
CA SER A 112 -9.64 -8.39 8.15
C SER A 112 -9.25 -6.92 8.46
N ALA A 113 -8.70 -6.18 7.48
CA ALA A 113 -8.36 -4.77 7.64
C ALA A 113 -9.61 -3.89 7.80
N LEU A 114 -10.65 -4.11 6.98
CA LEU A 114 -11.92 -3.38 7.07
C LEU A 114 -12.63 -3.66 8.40
N SER A 115 -12.69 -4.92 8.83
CA SER A 115 -13.25 -5.31 10.13
C SER A 115 -12.49 -4.67 11.30
N GLY A 116 -11.16 -4.61 11.21
CA GLY A 116 -10.32 -3.93 12.20
C GLY A 116 -10.62 -2.44 12.33
N LYS A 117 -10.77 -1.73 11.20
CA LYS A 117 -11.16 -0.31 11.19
C LYS A 117 -12.56 -0.08 11.76
N CYS A 118 -13.49 -0.98 11.44
CA CYS A 118 -14.85 -0.94 12.00
C CYS A 118 -14.84 -1.13 13.52
N ALA A 119 -14.13 -2.15 14.02
CA ALA A 119 -14.02 -2.46 15.45
C ALA A 119 -13.33 -1.32 16.24
N ALA A 120 -12.31 -0.68 15.66
CA ALA A 120 -11.61 0.47 16.24
C ALA A 120 -12.43 1.79 16.16
N LYS A 121 -13.61 1.80 15.54
CA LYS A 121 -14.42 3.00 15.27
C LYS A 121 -13.68 4.06 14.44
N GLU A 122 -12.77 3.62 13.60
CA GLU A 122 -11.99 4.45 12.67
C GLU A 122 -12.58 4.45 11.26
N LEU A 123 -13.75 3.85 11.07
CA LEU A 123 -14.51 3.85 9.83
C LEU A 123 -15.59 4.93 9.89
N VAL A 124 -15.66 5.76 8.84
CA VAL A 124 -16.69 6.78 8.67
C VAL A 124 -17.37 6.59 7.31
N ILE A 125 -18.68 6.69 7.25
CA ILE A 125 -19.42 6.58 6.00
C ILE A 125 -20.01 7.94 5.66
N VAL A 126 -19.65 8.45 4.47
CA VAL A 126 -20.16 9.71 3.93
C VAL A 126 -21.20 9.39 2.85
N ASP A 127 -22.31 10.11 2.82
CA ASP A 127 -23.39 9.84 1.87
C ASP A 127 -22.90 10.01 0.42
N ALA A 128 -22.52 11.23 0.04
CA ALA A 128 -21.92 11.53 -1.25
C ALA A 128 -20.95 12.70 -1.14
N ILE A 129 -19.92 12.70 -1.99
CA ILE A 129 -18.99 13.82 -2.10
C ILE A 129 -19.24 14.47 -3.46
N LYS A 130 -19.67 15.73 -3.44
CA LYS A 130 -19.91 16.51 -4.64
C LYS A 130 -19.11 17.80 -4.57
N LEU A 131 -18.26 18.01 -5.57
CA LEU A 131 -17.48 19.23 -5.74
C LEU A 131 -17.85 19.84 -7.10
N ASP A 132 -18.30 21.09 -7.08
CA ASP A 132 -18.55 21.83 -8.32
C ASP A 132 -17.25 22.23 -8.99
N ASP A 133 -16.26 22.65 -8.18
CA ASP A 133 -14.92 23.06 -8.61
C ASP A 133 -13.81 22.38 -7.80
N TYR A 134 -12.57 22.51 -8.28
CA TYR A 134 -11.38 22.05 -7.57
C TYR A 134 -11.14 22.89 -6.30
N SER A 135 -11.31 22.32 -5.12
CA SER A 135 -11.18 23.03 -3.85
C SER A 135 -10.55 22.15 -2.75
N THR A 136 -9.28 22.41 -2.47
CA THR A 136 -8.59 21.77 -1.32
C THR A 136 -9.16 22.21 0.02
N LYS A 137 -9.61 23.48 0.13
CA LYS A 137 -10.21 24.03 1.36
C LYS A 137 -11.47 23.29 1.76
N THR A 138 -12.34 22.98 0.80
CA THR A 138 -13.56 22.19 1.04
C THR A 138 -13.23 20.79 1.55
N MET A 139 -12.24 20.12 0.95
CA MET A 139 -11.84 18.79 1.39
C MET A 139 -11.19 18.78 2.78
N VAL A 140 -10.36 19.76 3.10
CA VAL A 140 -9.78 19.93 4.45
C VAL A 140 -10.90 20.18 5.48
N GLY A 141 -11.87 21.03 5.14
CA GLY A 141 -13.05 21.26 5.98
C GLY A 141 -13.85 19.98 6.24
N MET A 142 -14.08 19.15 5.22
CA MET A 142 -14.72 17.85 5.37
C MET A 142 -13.91 16.91 6.28
N PHE A 143 -12.60 16.80 6.10
CA PHE A 143 -11.76 15.95 6.95
C PHE A 143 -11.79 16.41 8.41
N ALA A 144 -11.79 17.70 8.67
CA ALA A 144 -11.95 18.25 10.02
C ALA A 144 -13.35 17.95 10.60
N ALA A 145 -14.41 18.09 9.82
CA ALA A 145 -15.80 17.82 10.25
C ALA A 145 -16.02 16.35 10.64
N VAL A 146 -15.34 15.40 9.96
CA VAL A 146 -15.38 13.97 10.30
C VAL A 146 -14.26 13.54 11.24
N GLU A 147 -13.51 14.50 11.82
CA GLU A 147 -12.37 14.26 12.72
C GLU A 147 -11.28 13.37 12.11
N ALA A 148 -11.03 13.46 10.82
CA ALA A 148 -10.09 12.64 10.07
C ALA A 148 -8.83 13.42 9.65
N GLU A 149 -8.26 14.20 10.57
CA GLU A 149 -7.12 15.07 10.27
C GLU A 149 -5.81 14.31 10.01
N LYS A 150 -5.63 13.16 10.67
CA LYS A 150 -4.39 12.38 10.54
C LYS A 150 -4.54 11.30 9.48
N LYS A 151 -3.83 11.46 8.34
CA LYS A 151 -3.76 10.49 7.24
C LYS A 151 -5.15 9.96 6.83
N PRO A 152 -6.10 10.81 6.43
CA PRO A 152 -7.40 10.34 5.98
C PRO A 152 -7.25 9.50 4.71
N MET A 153 -7.94 8.37 4.66
CA MET A 153 -8.08 7.58 3.44
C MET A 153 -9.53 7.65 2.98
N LEU A 154 -9.74 8.17 1.80
CA LEU A 154 -11.04 8.29 1.16
C LEU A 154 -11.19 7.23 0.08
N VAL A 155 -12.29 6.49 0.11
CA VAL A 155 -12.63 5.50 -0.92
C VAL A 155 -13.92 5.91 -1.60
N LEU A 156 -13.83 6.15 -2.89
CA LEU A 156 -14.93 6.52 -3.76
C LEU A 156 -15.49 5.28 -4.49
N ASP A 157 -16.73 5.35 -4.92
CA ASP A 157 -17.39 4.35 -5.76
C ASP A 157 -17.09 4.50 -7.25
N SER A 158 -16.58 5.65 -7.65
CA SER A 158 -16.21 5.99 -9.03
C SER A 158 -15.00 6.94 -9.04
N ILE A 159 -14.37 7.09 -10.19
CA ILE A 159 -13.27 8.03 -10.37
C ILE A 159 -13.85 9.44 -10.52
N ASP A 160 -13.63 10.29 -9.52
CA ASP A 160 -13.92 11.72 -9.60
C ASP A 160 -12.61 12.51 -9.58
N GLU A 161 -12.27 13.07 -10.74
CA GLU A 161 -11.03 13.83 -10.94
C GLU A 161 -10.97 15.08 -10.05
N ARG A 162 -12.12 15.73 -9.79
CA ARG A 162 -12.21 16.92 -8.93
C ARG A 162 -11.84 16.58 -7.50
N VAL A 163 -12.39 15.49 -6.97
CA VAL A 163 -12.08 15.02 -5.62
C VAL A 163 -10.61 14.59 -5.50
N ILE A 164 -10.11 13.81 -6.45
CA ILE A 164 -8.71 13.33 -6.45
C ILE A 164 -7.73 14.50 -6.45
N LYS A 165 -7.90 15.46 -7.37
CA LYS A 165 -7.01 16.64 -7.46
C LYS A 165 -7.13 17.56 -6.25
N SER A 166 -8.35 17.72 -5.70
CA SER A 166 -8.58 18.53 -4.49
C SER A 166 -7.91 17.94 -3.25
N CYS A 167 -7.80 16.62 -3.17
CA CYS A 167 -7.13 15.93 -2.05
C CYS A 167 -5.62 15.79 -2.23
N ALA A 168 -5.10 15.84 -3.46
CA ALA A 168 -3.71 15.51 -3.77
C ALA A 168 -2.68 16.35 -2.99
N ASN A 169 -3.00 17.62 -2.66
CA ASN A 169 -2.11 18.50 -1.91
C ASN A 169 -2.31 18.42 -0.39
N VAL A 170 -3.25 17.63 0.11
CA VAL A 170 -3.48 17.49 1.56
C VAL A 170 -2.47 16.49 2.12
N PRO A 171 -1.63 16.89 3.11
CA PRO A 171 -0.60 16.02 3.65
C PRO A 171 -1.17 14.72 4.24
N GLY A 172 -0.67 13.59 3.75
CA GLY A 172 -1.05 12.27 4.22
C GLY A 172 -2.42 11.78 3.78
N ALA A 173 -3.22 12.59 3.07
CA ALA A 173 -4.49 12.14 2.52
C ALA A 173 -4.24 11.17 1.36
N LYS A 174 -5.02 10.09 1.32
CA LYS A 174 -5.03 9.11 0.23
C LYS A 174 -6.45 9.00 -0.31
N VAL A 175 -6.60 9.12 -1.63
CA VAL A 175 -7.86 8.84 -2.31
C VAL A 175 -7.69 7.57 -3.11
N SER A 176 -8.62 6.66 -2.96
CA SER A 176 -8.69 5.40 -3.70
C SER A 176 -10.11 5.23 -4.24
N HIS A 177 -10.28 4.38 -5.20
CA HIS A 177 -11.59 4.08 -5.74
C HIS A 177 -11.86 2.57 -5.70
N PHE A 178 -13.13 2.24 -5.57
CA PHE A 178 -13.59 0.87 -5.59
C PHE A 178 -14.83 0.78 -6.48
N PHE A 179 -14.65 0.32 -7.70
CA PHE A 179 -15.78 0.07 -8.60
C PHE A 179 -15.68 -1.34 -9.19
N GLY A 180 -16.83 -1.97 -9.33
CA GLY A 180 -16.98 -3.20 -10.10
C GLY A 180 -17.38 -2.85 -11.52
N SER A 181 -16.72 -3.40 -12.52
CA SER A 181 -17.18 -3.43 -13.89
C SER A 181 -17.52 -4.87 -14.27
N GLU A 182 -18.58 -5.05 -15.04
CA GLU A 182 -18.82 -6.32 -15.71
C GLU A 182 -18.05 -6.30 -17.05
N ASN A 183 -17.26 -7.34 -17.30
CA ASN A 183 -16.67 -7.52 -18.61
C ASN A 183 -17.74 -7.91 -19.62
N GLU A 184 -17.44 -7.75 -20.93
CA GLU A 184 -18.28 -8.21 -22.06
C GLU A 184 -18.68 -9.70 -21.94
N VAL A 185 -18.00 -10.47 -21.11
CA VAL A 185 -18.24 -11.90 -20.81
C VAL A 185 -19.09 -12.11 -19.55
N GLY A 186 -19.58 -11.04 -18.89
CA GLY A 186 -20.40 -11.13 -17.67
C GLY A 186 -19.63 -11.49 -16.39
N GLU A 187 -18.30 -11.49 -16.41
CA GLU A 187 -17.49 -11.64 -15.20
C GLU A 187 -17.34 -10.32 -14.46
N LYS A 188 -17.64 -10.31 -13.16
CA LYS A 188 -17.42 -9.14 -12.31
C LYS A 188 -15.91 -8.90 -12.13
N VAL A 189 -15.40 -7.90 -12.83
CA VAL A 189 -14.03 -7.41 -12.66
C VAL A 189 -14.03 -6.28 -11.65
N VAL A 190 -13.33 -6.49 -10.55
CA VAL A 190 -13.15 -5.47 -9.52
C VAL A 190 -11.93 -4.64 -9.86
N CYS A 191 -12.15 -3.42 -10.29
CA CYS A 191 -11.10 -2.41 -10.39
C CYS A 191 -11.02 -1.66 -9.06
N SER A 192 -9.97 -1.89 -8.30
CA SER A 192 -9.79 -1.26 -7.00
C SER A 192 -8.32 -0.93 -6.75
N ASP A 193 -8.07 0.31 -6.38
CA ASP A 193 -6.76 0.77 -5.88
C ASP A 193 -6.66 0.62 -4.36
N VAL A 194 -7.71 0.10 -3.72
CA VAL A 194 -7.74 -0.12 -2.28
C VAL A 194 -6.82 -1.27 -1.91
N ASN A 195 -5.84 -1.01 -1.08
CA ASN A 195 -4.91 -2.02 -0.59
C ASN A 195 -4.84 -2.03 0.94
N VAL A 196 -4.44 -3.18 1.48
CA VAL A 196 -4.37 -3.40 2.93
C VAL A 196 -3.40 -2.45 3.63
N TYR A 197 -2.27 -2.11 2.97
CA TYR A 197 -1.26 -1.21 3.54
C TYR A 197 -1.84 0.19 3.77
N ASP A 198 -2.52 0.76 2.78
CA ASP A 198 -3.09 2.10 2.89
C ASP A 198 -4.22 2.16 3.93
N ILE A 199 -5.08 1.11 4.00
CA ILE A 199 -6.11 1.00 5.04
C ILE A 199 -5.48 1.02 6.43
N LEU A 200 -4.46 0.21 6.67
CA LEU A 200 -3.81 0.12 8.00
C LEU A 200 -2.99 1.38 8.34
N ASN A 201 -2.37 2.03 7.34
CA ASN A 201 -1.60 3.26 7.53
C ASN A 201 -2.48 4.50 7.73
N SER A 202 -3.76 4.44 7.34
CA SER A 202 -4.70 5.54 7.54
C SER A 202 -5.08 5.70 9.01
N GLY A 203 -5.28 6.93 9.46
CA GLY A 203 -5.88 7.21 10.76
C GLY A 203 -7.38 6.90 10.76
N LYS A 204 -8.12 7.51 9.84
CA LYS A 204 -9.54 7.17 9.60
C LYS A 204 -9.76 6.77 8.14
N LEU A 205 -10.61 5.77 7.95
CA LEU A 205 -11.08 5.30 6.65
C LEU A 205 -12.46 5.90 6.38
N ILE A 206 -12.58 6.65 5.30
CA ILE A 206 -13.80 7.29 4.87
C ILE A 206 -14.29 6.58 3.62
N LEU A 207 -15.47 6.00 3.67
CA LEU A 207 -16.13 5.38 2.52
C LEU A 207 -17.31 6.22 2.08
N THR A 208 -17.51 6.37 0.78
CA THR A 208 -18.82 6.80 0.28
C THR A 208 -19.85 5.68 0.51
N ARG A 209 -21.10 6.02 0.71
CA ARG A 209 -22.19 5.03 0.88
C ARG A 209 -22.21 4.03 -0.26
N ALA A 210 -22.14 4.50 -1.50
CA ALA A 210 -22.10 3.64 -2.68
C ALA A 210 -20.87 2.72 -2.72
N ALA A 211 -19.69 3.21 -2.30
CA ALA A 211 -18.49 2.37 -2.20
C ALA A 211 -18.66 1.28 -1.13
N ALA A 212 -19.26 1.60 0.03
CA ALA A 212 -19.52 0.61 1.08
C ALA A 212 -20.49 -0.48 0.61
N GLU A 213 -21.55 -0.12 -0.12
CA GLU A 213 -22.49 -1.06 -0.70
C GLU A 213 -21.82 -1.97 -1.75
N LYS A 214 -21.01 -1.41 -2.66
CA LYS A 214 -20.23 -2.18 -3.65
C LYS A 214 -19.23 -3.14 -2.99
N ILE A 215 -18.53 -2.70 -1.96
CA ILE A 215 -17.59 -3.57 -1.22
C ILE A 215 -18.35 -4.76 -0.61
N GLN A 216 -19.54 -4.55 -0.06
CA GLN A 216 -20.37 -5.63 0.49
C GLN A 216 -20.85 -6.58 -0.61
N GLU A 217 -21.24 -6.08 -1.77
CA GLU A 217 -21.68 -6.90 -2.90
C GLU A 217 -20.56 -7.80 -3.43
N VAL A 218 -19.32 -7.28 -3.51
CA VAL A 218 -18.18 -8.01 -4.06
C VAL A 218 -17.58 -8.99 -3.08
N TYR A 219 -17.48 -8.62 -1.80
CA TYR A 219 -16.83 -9.42 -0.76
C TYR A 219 -17.82 -10.11 0.18
N GLY A 220 -19.08 -9.73 0.22
CA GLY A 220 -20.14 -10.46 0.87
C GLY A 220 -20.42 -11.79 0.16
N LYS A 221 -20.93 -12.75 0.88
CA LYS A 221 -21.45 -14.02 0.32
C LYS A 221 -22.93 -13.94 0.18
#